data_9ad0ebb2e66869e1385532d24403ef9a
#
_entry.id   9ad0ebb2e66869e1385532d24403ef9a
#
_cell.length_a   1.000
_cell.length_b   1.000
_cell.length_c   1.000
_cell.angle_alpha   90.00
_cell.angle_beta   90.00
_cell.angle_gamma   90.00
#
_symmetry.space_group_name_H-M   'P 1'
#
loop_
_entity.id
_entity.type
_entity.pdbx_description
1 polymer ?
#
loop_
_entity_poly.entity_id
_entity_poly.type
_entity_poly.pdbx_seq_one_letter_code
_entity_poly.pdbx_strand_id
1 'polypeptide(L)'
;INHLGDYGANFGQLLAAYEMWGNEAQVKSNPVPELQALYVRFNEEQEKDPALRNAARECVRLLAEGDEEMLRLWTWFTAESTKEAERIYRILGAHFDETKGESAFADKLDEVIELFSAKGLAEESDGALIVHLQENGADQQEEGKPSIAPLMLRTSRGTSTYHSRDVAALLYRWNRYAFDKM
;
A
#
# COMPACT_ATOMS: atom_id res chain seq x y z
N ILE A 1 -6.05 -16.11 -6.11
CA ILE A 1 -4.99 -15.21 -5.58
C ILE A 1 -5.54 -14.41 -4.43
N ASN A 2 -4.76 -14.23 -3.37
CA ASN A 2 -5.03 -13.32 -2.27
C ASN A 2 -4.05 -12.13 -2.36
N HIS A 3 -4.55 -10.91 -2.48
CA HIS A 3 -3.75 -9.69 -2.52
C HIS A 3 -3.94 -8.94 -1.21
N LEU A 4 -2.86 -8.74 -0.47
CA LEU A 4 -2.89 -8.15 0.87
C LEU A 4 -2.28 -6.75 0.86
N GLY A 5 -2.90 -5.81 1.59
CA GLY A 5 -2.38 -4.46 1.82
C GLY A 5 -1.37 -4.46 2.97
N ASP A 6 -0.19 -4.99 2.74
CA ASP A 6 0.88 -5.13 3.76
C ASP A 6 1.97 -4.06 3.66
N TYR A 7 1.72 -2.98 2.92
CA TYR A 7 2.71 -1.94 2.67
C TYR A 7 2.08 -0.54 2.55
N GLY A 8 2.91 0.50 2.64
CA GLY A 8 2.50 1.88 2.38
C GLY A 8 2.11 2.67 3.63
N ALA A 9 1.33 3.74 3.45
CA ALA A 9 1.08 4.75 4.47
C ALA A 9 0.45 4.19 5.75
N ASN A 10 -0.50 3.28 5.63
CA ASN A 10 -1.18 2.68 6.79
C ASN A 10 -0.23 1.83 7.63
N PHE A 11 0.70 1.13 6.97
CA PHE A 11 1.72 0.37 7.68
C PHE A 11 2.72 1.29 8.37
N GLY A 12 3.10 2.41 7.74
CA GLY A 12 3.93 3.44 8.37
C GLY A 12 3.29 4.04 9.62
N GLN A 13 1.97 4.25 9.62
CA GLN A 13 1.23 4.69 10.80
C GLN A 13 1.30 3.66 11.93
N LEU A 14 1.16 2.38 11.62
CA LEU A 14 1.24 1.29 12.61
C LEU A 14 2.65 1.17 13.20
N LEU A 15 3.69 1.26 12.35
CA LEU A 15 5.09 1.24 12.80
C LEU A 15 5.37 2.42 13.74
N ALA A 16 5.02 3.64 13.34
CA ALA A 16 5.18 4.83 14.18
C ALA A 16 4.39 4.75 15.49
N ALA A 17 3.17 4.23 15.45
CA ALA A 17 2.36 3.99 16.65
C ALA A 17 3.04 3.02 17.62
N TYR A 18 3.63 1.95 17.09
CA TYR A 18 4.33 0.97 17.90
C TYR A 18 5.61 1.53 18.52
N GLU A 19 6.40 2.29 17.77
CA GLU A 19 7.59 2.95 18.32
C GLU A 19 7.26 3.91 19.47
N MET A 20 6.14 4.62 19.38
CA MET A 20 5.73 5.61 20.38
C MET A 20 5.05 4.99 21.60
N TRP A 21 4.23 3.97 21.39
CA TRP A 21 3.29 3.48 22.42
C TRP A 21 3.23 1.97 22.53
N GLY A 22 3.98 1.25 21.71
CA GLY A 22 3.94 -0.21 21.68
C GLY A 22 4.51 -0.85 22.94
N ASN A 23 3.97 -2.01 23.26
CA ASN A 23 4.49 -2.88 24.30
C ASN A 23 4.62 -4.30 23.73
N GLU A 24 5.85 -4.77 23.64
CA GLU A 24 6.14 -6.06 23.00
C GLU A 24 5.43 -7.24 23.69
N ALA A 25 5.37 -7.23 25.02
CA ALA A 25 4.72 -8.29 25.77
C ALA A 25 3.20 -8.32 25.54
N GLN A 26 2.56 -7.15 25.44
CA GLN A 26 1.14 -7.04 25.11
C GLN A 26 0.86 -7.52 23.68
N VAL A 27 1.63 -7.02 22.72
CA VAL A 27 1.45 -7.44 21.31
C VAL A 27 1.72 -8.94 21.14
N LYS A 28 2.72 -9.52 21.82
CA LYS A 28 2.95 -10.98 21.78
C LYS A 28 1.79 -11.79 22.38
N SER A 29 1.13 -11.26 23.41
CA SER A 29 0.01 -11.95 24.06
C SER A 29 -1.30 -11.88 23.28
N ASN A 30 -1.54 -10.78 22.55
CA ASN A 30 -2.78 -10.52 21.83
C ASN A 30 -2.52 -9.68 20.57
N PRO A 31 -1.85 -10.24 19.54
CA PRO A 31 -1.25 -9.45 18.46
C PRO A 31 -2.22 -8.53 17.72
N VAL A 32 -3.24 -9.09 17.10
CA VAL A 32 -4.11 -8.33 16.20
C VAL A 32 -4.91 -7.24 16.93
N PRO A 33 -5.56 -7.51 18.07
CA PRO A 33 -6.26 -6.47 18.84
C PRO A 33 -5.34 -5.34 19.31
N GLU A 34 -4.12 -5.65 19.78
CA GLU A 34 -3.17 -4.64 20.23
C GLU A 34 -2.64 -3.78 19.08
N LEU A 35 -2.29 -4.39 17.95
CA LEU A 35 -1.89 -3.66 16.74
C LEU A 35 -3.02 -2.78 16.22
N GLN A 36 -4.26 -3.29 16.24
CA GLN A 36 -5.44 -2.49 15.86
C GLN A 36 -5.66 -1.31 16.80
N ALA A 37 -5.52 -1.50 18.10
CA ALA A 37 -5.67 -0.42 19.09
C ALA A 37 -4.61 0.67 18.87
N LEU A 38 -3.36 0.29 18.60
CA LEU A 38 -2.28 1.23 18.25
C LEU A 38 -2.60 2.02 16.98
N TYR A 39 -3.07 1.34 15.93
CA TYR A 39 -3.44 1.98 14.67
C TYR A 39 -4.60 2.97 14.84
N VAL A 40 -5.66 2.58 15.57
CA VAL A 40 -6.80 3.46 15.86
C VAL A 40 -6.33 4.69 16.64
N ARG A 41 -5.55 4.49 17.71
CA ARG A 41 -4.99 5.59 18.50
C ARG A 41 -4.16 6.54 17.63
N PHE A 42 -3.33 6.03 16.75
CA PHE A 42 -2.51 6.86 15.86
C PHE A 42 -3.40 7.74 14.95
N ASN A 43 -4.46 7.17 14.39
CA ASN A 43 -5.39 7.92 13.54
C ASN A 43 -6.11 9.03 14.31
N GLU A 44 -6.49 8.81 15.57
CA GLU A 44 -7.09 9.83 16.41
C GLU A 44 -6.09 10.93 16.80
N GLU A 45 -4.86 10.57 17.14
CA GLU A 45 -3.84 11.53 17.56
C GLU A 45 -3.28 12.35 16.39
N GLN A 46 -3.12 11.78 15.20
CA GLN A 46 -2.64 12.53 14.02
C GLN A 46 -3.59 13.66 13.56
N GLU A 47 -4.87 13.62 13.95
CA GLU A 47 -5.81 14.71 13.71
C GLU A 47 -5.51 15.92 14.62
N LYS A 48 -4.95 15.68 15.79
CA LYS A 48 -4.59 16.70 16.78
C LYS A 48 -3.15 17.19 16.57
N ASP A 49 -2.25 16.30 16.17
CA ASP A 49 -0.84 16.61 15.91
C ASP A 49 -0.41 16.17 14.51
N PRO A 50 -0.36 17.11 13.55
CA PRO A 50 0.10 16.81 12.19
C PRO A 50 1.55 16.33 12.09
N ALA A 51 2.40 16.52 13.11
CA ALA A 51 3.77 16.03 13.12
C ALA A 51 3.83 14.48 13.09
N LEU A 52 2.81 13.80 13.62
CA LEU A 52 2.69 12.35 13.57
C LEU A 52 2.67 11.80 12.14
N ARG A 53 2.08 12.55 11.20
CA ARG A 53 2.10 12.16 9.78
C ARG A 53 3.51 12.12 9.19
N ASN A 54 4.41 12.96 9.70
CA ASN A 54 5.81 12.92 9.26
C ASN A 54 6.53 11.71 9.86
N ALA A 55 6.26 11.35 11.11
CA ALA A 55 6.80 10.14 11.72
C ALA A 55 6.37 8.87 10.95
N ALA A 56 5.09 8.77 10.59
CA ALA A 56 4.60 7.65 9.78
C ALA A 56 5.29 7.58 8.39
N ARG A 57 5.51 8.73 7.74
CA ARG A 57 6.22 8.79 6.45
C ARG A 57 7.69 8.40 6.57
N GLU A 58 8.32 8.77 7.70
CA GLU A 58 9.69 8.38 8.00
C GLU A 58 9.81 6.87 8.20
N CYS A 59 8.89 6.23 8.92
CA CYS A 59 8.86 4.78 9.05
C CYS A 59 8.73 4.07 7.68
N VAL A 60 7.87 4.59 6.77
CA VAL A 60 7.77 4.04 5.40
C VAL A 60 9.08 4.21 4.63
N ARG A 61 9.74 5.36 4.76
CA ARG A 61 11.03 5.62 4.10
C ARG A 61 12.10 4.65 4.61
N LEU A 62 12.26 4.53 5.92
CA LEU A 62 13.20 3.61 6.54
C LEU A 62 12.94 2.15 6.15
N LEU A 63 11.67 1.74 6.13
CA LEU A 63 11.29 0.40 5.66
C LEU A 63 11.70 0.18 4.20
N ALA A 64 11.49 1.16 3.33
CA ALA A 64 11.87 1.09 1.92
C ALA A 64 13.40 1.06 1.71
N GLU A 65 14.16 1.70 2.60
CA GLU A 65 15.63 1.70 2.60
C GLU A 65 16.24 0.44 3.24
N GLY A 66 15.39 -0.43 3.82
CA GLY A 66 15.85 -1.69 4.40
C GLY A 66 16.36 -1.58 5.84
N ASP A 67 15.91 -0.58 6.60
CA ASP A 67 16.24 -0.46 8.02
C ASP A 67 15.90 -1.75 8.78
N GLU A 68 16.84 -2.26 9.55
CA GLU A 68 16.73 -3.58 10.18
C GLU A 68 15.57 -3.64 11.18
N GLU A 69 15.34 -2.59 11.96
CA GLU A 69 14.28 -2.57 12.95
C GLU A 69 12.90 -2.42 12.30
N MET A 70 12.76 -1.57 11.31
CA MET A 70 11.52 -1.42 10.55
C MET A 70 11.14 -2.72 9.82
N LEU A 71 12.13 -3.40 9.23
CA LEU A 71 11.92 -4.71 8.59
C LEU A 71 11.53 -5.78 9.61
N ARG A 72 12.15 -5.79 10.79
CA ARG A 72 11.83 -6.73 11.87
C ARG A 72 10.39 -6.55 12.34
N LEU A 73 9.97 -5.32 12.61
CA LEU A 73 8.62 -4.99 13.05
C LEU A 73 7.59 -5.30 11.96
N TRP A 74 7.86 -4.87 10.74
CA TRP A 74 7.01 -5.16 9.59
C TRP A 74 6.80 -6.66 9.38
N THR A 75 7.87 -7.44 9.40
CA THR A 75 7.82 -8.90 9.27
C THR A 75 6.97 -9.53 10.38
N TRP A 76 7.18 -9.10 11.61
CA TRP A 76 6.44 -9.63 12.75
C TRP A 76 4.94 -9.30 12.64
N PHE A 77 4.58 -8.04 12.42
CA PHE A 77 3.18 -7.60 12.35
C PHE A 77 2.44 -8.23 11.17
N THR A 78 3.09 -8.34 10.04
CA THR A 78 2.54 -9.01 8.86
C THR A 78 2.31 -10.49 9.13
N ALA A 79 3.27 -11.17 9.77
CA ALA A 79 3.13 -12.59 10.12
C ALA A 79 1.96 -12.83 11.08
N GLU A 80 1.79 -12.01 12.13
CA GLU A 80 0.67 -12.15 13.07
C GLU A 80 -0.67 -11.85 12.42
N SER A 81 -0.75 -10.81 11.58
CA SER A 81 -1.96 -10.46 10.83
C SER A 81 -2.36 -11.55 9.84
N THR A 82 -1.38 -12.14 9.16
CA THR A 82 -1.60 -13.24 8.20
C THR A 82 -2.13 -14.49 8.90
N LYS A 83 -1.59 -14.86 10.08
CA LYS A 83 -2.10 -16.00 10.86
C LYS A 83 -3.59 -15.85 11.19
N GLU A 84 -4.01 -14.65 11.60
CA GLU A 84 -5.43 -14.40 11.92
C GLU A 84 -6.28 -14.39 10.66
N ALA A 85 -5.82 -13.79 9.56
CA ALA A 85 -6.51 -13.86 8.27
C ALA A 85 -6.70 -15.30 7.80
N GLU A 86 -5.67 -16.14 7.88
CA GLU A 86 -5.73 -17.56 7.53
C GLU A 86 -6.72 -18.35 8.41
N ARG A 87 -6.82 -17.98 9.70
CA ARG A 87 -7.82 -18.57 10.60
C ARG A 87 -9.23 -18.28 10.10
N ILE A 88 -9.49 -17.02 9.71
CA ILE A 88 -10.78 -16.58 9.17
C ILE A 88 -11.07 -17.28 7.82
N TYR A 89 -10.09 -17.34 6.92
CA TYR A 89 -10.24 -18.01 5.62
C TYR A 89 -10.63 -19.47 5.78
N ARG A 90 -10.03 -20.18 6.73
CA ARG A 90 -10.41 -21.58 7.03
C ARG A 90 -11.86 -21.70 7.50
N ILE A 91 -12.35 -20.78 8.33
CA ILE A 91 -13.75 -20.77 8.78
C ILE A 91 -14.70 -20.53 7.60
N LEU A 92 -14.32 -19.64 6.68
CA LEU A 92 -15.11 -19.31 5.49
C LEU A 92 -14.99 -20.35 4.36
N GLY A 93 -14.10 -21.33 4.49
CA GLY A 93 -13.79 -22.28 3.41
C GLY A 93 -13.11 -21.62 2.21
N ALA A 94 -12.48 -20.43 2.40
CA ALA A 94 -11.75 -19.75 1.35
C ALA A 94 -10.34 -20.33 1.20
N HIS A 95 -9.97 -20.63 -0.04
CA HIS A 95 -8.65 -21.14 -0.40
C HIS A 95 -8.02 -20.27 -1.47
N PHE A 96 -6.71 -20.07 -1.37
CA PHE A 96 -5.94 -19.28 -2.32
C PHE A 96 -4.73 -20.09 -2.80
N ASP A 97 -4.50 -20.13 -4.12
CA ASP A 97 -3.33 -20.79 -4.70
C ASP A 97 -2.06 -19.98 -4.47
N GLU A 98 -2.20 -18.64 -4.37
CA GLU A 98 -1.10 -17.74 -4.09
C GLU A 98 -1.59 -16.59 -3.21
N THR A 99 -0.77 -16.21 -2.23
CA THR A 99 -0.93 -14.98 -1.43
C THR A 99 0.30 -14.11 -1.65
N LYS A 100 0.06 -12.87 -2.09
CA LYS A 100 1.10 -11.83 -2.25
C LYS A 100 0.58 -10.51 -1.72
N GLY A 101 1.41 -9.84 -0.93
CA GLY A 101 1.15 -8.48 -0.50
C GLY A 101 1.59 -7.43 -1.51
N GLU A 102 1.17 -6.19 -1.31
CA GLU A 102 1.66 -5.02 -2.04
C GLU A 102 3.19 -4.86 -1.93
N SER A 103 3.77 -5.29 -0.81
CA SER A 103 5.22 -5.27 -0.55
C SER A 103 6.02 -6.01 -1.63
N ALA A 104 5.46 -7.08 -2.18
CA ALA A 104 6.10 -7.85 -3.25
C ALA A 104 6.26 -7.07 -4.57
N PHE A 105 5.66 -5.89 -4.66
CA PHE A 105 5.67 -5.03 -5.85
C PHE A 105 6.24 -3.64 -5.57
N ALA A 106 6.76 -3.39 -4.36
CA ALA A 106 7.29 -2.08 -3.98
C ALA A 106 8.52 -1.66 -4.80
N ASP A 107 9.31 -2.63 -5.24
CA ASP A 107 10.51 -2.46 -6.08
C ASP A 107 10.21 -2.39 -7.59
N LYS A 108 8.94 -2.49 -8.01
CA LYS A 108 8.50 -2.53 -9.41
C LYS A 108 8.06 -1.17 -9.96
N LEU A 109 8.31 -0.10 -9.23
CA LEU A 109 7.87 1.24 -9.64
C LEU A 109 8.47 1.66 -10.98
N ASP A 110 9.76 1.43 -11.18
CA ASP A 110 10.45 1.85 -12.41
C ASP A 110 9.89 1.14 -13.65
N GLU A 111 9.59 -0.16 -13.56
CA GLU A 111 8.96 -0.94 -14.63
C GLU A 111 7.59 -0.36 -15.02
N VAL A 112 6.80 0.07 -14.03
CA VAL A 112 5.49 0.69 -14.27
C VAL A 112 5.66 2.08 -14.91
N ILE A 113 6.58 2.90 -14.40
CA ILE A 113 6.87 4.23 -14.96
C ILE A 113 7.30 4.12 -16.41
N GLU A 114 8.24 3.22 -16.72
CA GLU A 114 8.71 2.99 -18.09
C GLU A 114 7.57 2.60 -19.03
N LEU A 115 6.69 1.68 -18.57
CA LEU A 115 5.54 1.25 -19.36
C LEU A 115 4.60 2.41 -19.72
N PHE A 116 4.25 3.25 -18.74
CA PHE A 116 3.32 4.36 -18.97
C PHE A 116 3.98 5.51 -19.75
N SER A 117 5.27 5.77 -19.50
CA SER A 117 6.04 6.77 -20.25
C SER A 117 6.23 6.39 -21.71
N ALA A 118 6.54 5.13 -22.00
CA ALA A 118 6.67 4.62 -23.37
C ALA A 118 5.37 4.71 -24.18
N LYS A 119 4.23 4.71 -23.49
CA LYS A 119 2.90 4.88 -24.10
C LYS A 119 2.45 6.35 -24.17
N GLY A 120 3.24 7.30 -23.66
CA GLY A 120 2.87 8.71 -23.58
C GLY A 120 1.70 9.00 -22.65
N LEU A 121 1.47 8.14 -21.64
CA LEU A 121 0.35 8.26 -20.70
C LEU A 121 0.76 8.93 -19.39
N ALA A 122 2.05 8.93 -19.04
CA ALA A 122 2.56 9.53 -17.81
C ALA A 122 2.87 11.02 -18.00
N GLU A 123 2.43 11.85 -17.04
CA GLU A 123 2.64 13.29 -17.03
C GLU A 123 3.16 13.72 -15.65
N GLU A 124 4.12 14.67 -15.62
CA GLU A 124 4.58 15.28 -14.38
C GLU A 124 3.64 16.42 -13.95
N SER A 125 3.20 16.37 -12.69
CA SER A 125 2.36 17.37 -12.05
C SER A 125 2.83 17.62 -10.62
N ASP A 126 3.27 18.83 -10.31
CA ASP A 126 3.78 19.26 -9.00
C ASP A 126 4.86 18.31 -8.41
N GLY A 127 5.74 17.78 -9.29
CA GLY A 127 6.80 16.83 -8.93
C GLY A 127 6.32 15.39 -8.72
N ALA A 128 5.02 15.12 -8.81
CA ALA A 128 4.46 13.78 -8.86
C ALA A 128 4.34 13.30 -10.31
N LEU A 129 4.28 11.99 -10.52
CA LEU A 129 3.98 11.41 -11.83
C LEU A 129 2.56 10.85 -11.81
N ILE A 130 1.73 11.34 -12.72
CA ILE A 130 0.30 11.02 -12.78
C ILE A 130 -0.11 10.48 -14.16
N VAL A 131 -1.28 9.86 -14.21
CA VAL A 131 -1.96 9.43 -15.43
C VAL A 131 -3.39 9.96 -15.40
N HIS A 132 -3.77 10.72 -16.40
CA HIS A 132 -5.17 11.15 -16.54
C HIS A 132 -6.03 9.99 -17.03
N LEU A 133 -7.10 9.71 -16.28
CA LEU A 133 -8.09 8.71 -16.66
C LEU A 133 -9.18 9.39 -17.48
N GLN A 134 -9.44 8.86 -18.68
CA GLN A 134 -10.56 9.28 -19.52
C GLN A 134 -11.71 8.29 -19.37
N GLU A 135 -12.93 8.78 -19.24
CA GLU A 135 -14.10 7.92 -19.39
C GLU A 135 -14.20 7.44 -20.84
N ASN A 136 -14.33 6.12 -21.04
CA ASN A 136 -14.47 5.53 -22.36
C ASN A 136 -15.66 6.20 -23.12
N GLY A 137 -15.35 6.95 -24.19
CA GLY A 137 -16.34 7.55 -25.08
C GLY A 137 -16.69 9.01 -24.82
N ALA A 138 -16.05 9.68 -23.85
CA ALA A 138 -16.25 11.11 -23.61
C ALA A 138 -15.16 11.93 -24.29
N ASP A 139 -15.33 12.24 -25.58
CA ASP A 139 -14.53 13.26 -26.28
C ASP A 139 -14.82 14.71 -25.81
N GLN A 140 -15.73 14.86 -24.85
CA GLN A 140 -16.07 16.17 -24.26
C GLN A 140 -16.33 16.04 -22.77
N GLN A 141 -15.58 16.78 -21.96
CA GLN A 141 -15.94 17.04 -20.58
C GLN A 141 -17.31 17.73 -20.57
N GLU A 142 -18.34 17.01 -20.14
CA GLU A 142 -19.63 17.65 -19.84
C GLU A 142 -19.44 18.57 -18.65
N GLU A 143 -19.69 19.85 -18.85
CA GLU A 143 -19.66 20.86 -17.77
C GLU A 143 -20.56 20.41 -16.62
N GLY A 144 -19.97 20.18 -15.44
CA GLY A 144 -20.68 19.81 -14.22
C GLY A 144 -20.53 18.37 -13.75
N LYS A 145 -19.87 17.48 -14.48
CA LYS A 145 -19.48 16.16 -13.93
C LYS A 145 -18.18 16.26 -13.14
N PRO A 146 -18.06 15.60 -11.97
CA PRO A 146 -16.80 15.54 -11.25
C PRO A 146 -15.75 14.86 -12.13
N SER A 147 -14.62 15.50 -12.34
CA SER A 147 -13.49 14.90 -13.06
C SER A 147 -12.97 13.71 -12.25
N ILE A 148 -12.70 12.59 -12.92
CA ILE A 148 -12.02 11.46 -12.28
C ILE A 148 -10.63 11.94 -11.85
N ALA A 149 -10.30 11.76 -10.57
CA ALA A 149 -8.98 12.12 -10.06
C ALA A 149 -7.90 11.34 -10.83
N PRO A 150 -6.79 11.99 -11.22
CA PRO A 150 -5.72 11.30 -11.93
C PRO A 150 -5.11 10.20 -11.06
N LEU A 151 -4.70 9.12 -11.70
CA LEU A 151 -4.01 8.02 -11.06
C LEU A 151 -2.56 8.45 -10.80
N MET A 152 -2.15 8.46 -9.53
CA MET A 152 -0.79 8.82 -9.16
C MET A 152 0.11 7.58 -9.19
N LEU A 153 1.14 7.58 -10.05
CA LEU A 153 2.13 6.51 -10.13
C LEU A 153 3.27 6.70 -9.12
N ARG A 154 3.75 7.94 -8.99
CA ARG A 154 4.87 8.30 -8.10
C ARG A 154 4.54 9.59 -7.37
N THR A 155 4.80 9.63 -6.07
CA THR A 155 4.66 10.87 -5.30
C THR A 155 5.77 11.86 -5.65
N SER A 156 5.59 13.14 -5.29
CA SER A 156 6.63 14.17 -5.43
C SER A 156 7.92 13.88 -4.63
N ARG A 157 7.89 12.91 -3.73
CA ARG A 157 9.06 12.44 -2.96
C ARG A 157 9.73 11.20 -3.58
N GLY A 158 9.28 10.76 -4.75
CA GLY A 158 9.86 9.61 -5.46
C GLY A 158 9.36 8.24 -5.01
N THR A 159 8.38 8.16 -4.08
CA THR A 159 7.88 6.88 -3.58
C THR A 159 6.74 6.32 -4.44
N SER A 160 6.64 4.97 -4.47
CA SER A 160 5.51 4.28 -5.09
C SER A 160 4.19 4.58 -4.38
N THR A 161 3.10 4.48 -5.12
CA THR A 161 1.74 4.56 -4.58
C THR A 161 1.07 3.19 -4.60
N TYR A 162 -0.10 3.06 -4.00
CA TYR A 162 -0.88 1.83 -4.14
C TYR A 162 -1.27 1.58 -5.61
N HIS A 163 -1.55 2.63 -6.39
CA HIS A 163 -1.86 2.50 -7.82
C HIS A 163 -0.72 1.87 -8.62
N SER A 164 0.52 2.33 -8.41
CA SER A 164 1.67 1.76 -9.12
C SER A 164 1.94 0.31 -8.70
N ARG A 165 1.73 -0.04 -7.43
CA ARG A 165 1.84 -1.42 -6.96
C ARG A 165 0.73 -2.32 -7.51
N ASP A 166 -0.50 -1.81 -7.63
CA ASP A 166 -1.62 -2.54 -8.25
C ASP A 166 -1.36 -2.81 -9.74
N VAL A 167 -0.83 -1.82 -10.47
CA VAL A 167 -0.41 -2.03 -11.86
C VAL A 167 0.70 -3.06 -11.96
N ALA A 168 1.71 -2.98 -11.09
CA ALA A 168 2.79 -3.98 -11.05
C ALA A 168 2.26 -5.39 -10.73
N ALA A 169 1.32 -5.49 -9.78
CA ALA A 169 0.63 -6.75 -9.47
C ALA A 169 -0.18 -7.29 -10.65
N LEU A 170 -0.84 -6.41 -11.41
CA LEU A 170 -1.55 -6.79 -12.64
C LEU A 170 -0.60 -7.34 -13.70
N LEU A 171 0.52 -6.67 -13.96
CA LEU A 171 1.54 -7.11 -14.90
C LEU A 171 2.14 -8.46 -14.49
N TYR A 172 2.45 -8.62 -13.21
CA TYR A 172 2.91 -9.89 -12.66
C TYR A 172 1.92 -11.01 -12.92
N ARG A 173 0.65 -10.80 -12.61
CA ARG A 173 -0.42 -11.79 -12.80
C ARG A 173 -0.63 -12.12 -14.27
N TRP A 174 -0.61 -11.12 -15.14
CA TRP A 174 -0.71 -11.30 -16.58
C TRP A 174 0.40 -12.23 -17.09
N ASN A 175 1.64 -11.94 -16.74
CA ASN A 175 2.79 -12.72 -17.16
C ASN A 175 2.82 -14.13 -16.54
N ARG A 176 2.33 -14.26 -15.31
CA ARG A 176 2.39 -15.53 -14.55
C ARG A 176 1.27 -16.48 -14.90
N TYR A 177 0.07 -15.98 -15.14
CA TYR A 177 -1.13 -16.80 -15.29
C TYR A 177 -1.75 -16.75 -16.67
N ALA A 178 -1.37 -15.81 -17.53
CA ALA A 178 -1.88 -15.62 -18.89
C ALA A 178 -3.43 -15.68 -18.93
N PHE A 179 -4.10 -14.97 -18.02
CA PHE A 179 -5.55 -14.97 -17.90
C PHE A 179 -6.21 -14.17 -19.04
N ASP A 180 -7.41 -14.57 -19.45
CA ASP A 180 -8.19 -13.88 -20.48
C ASP A 180 -8.96 -12.69 -19.91
N LYS A 181 -9.32 -12.74 -18.62
CA LYS A 181 -10.11 -11.70 -17.93
C LYS A 181 -9.76 -11.65 -16.45
N MET A 182 -9.72 -10.43 -15.90
CA MET A 182 -9.53 -10.17 -14.47
C MET A 182 -10.64 -9.25 -13.94
#